data_6022738fd869d3fc52aa0778800b1714
#
_entry.id   6022738fd869d3fc52aa0778800b1714
#
_cell.length_a   1.000
_cell.length_b   1.000
_cell.length_c   1.000
_cell.angle_alpha   90.00
_cell.angle_beta   90.00
_cell.angle_gamma   90.00
#
_symmetry.space_group_name_H-M   'P 1'
#
loop_
_entity.id
_entity.type
_entity.pdbx_description
1 polymer ?
#
loop_
_entity_poly.entity_id
_entity_poly.type
_entity_poly.pdbx_seq_one_letter_code
_entity_poly.pdbx_strand_id
1 'polypeptide(L)'
;MGFEACHPAVNFIFFASVIYGAVTFKHPVFLLIAYLCAFAYSVKRCGKRAIILNLCLLPLILAFALYYSSYHHFGVTVLKKNFINNDITLESIVYGLVIGLRFATLCMWLEAMFRVVSSDKVVYLFGKISPLLSLFLTILLRLIPRISQEATRINLAQKGICLLYTSPSP
;
A
#
# COMPACT_ATOMS: atom_id res chain seq x y z
N MET A 1 15.90 21.27 -2.88
CA MET A 1 16.36 19.90 -2.62
C MET A 1 15.19 19.12 -2.01
N GLY A 2 14.72 18.07 -2.68
CA GLY A 2 13.58 17.29 -2.18
C GLY A 2 14.04 16.32 -1.08
N PHE A 3 13.13 15.92 -0.21
CA PHE A 3 13.34 14.90 0.84
C PHE A 3 13.98 13.60 0.30
N GLU A 4 13.84 13.34 -1.00
CA GLU A 4 14.48 12.22 -1.71
C GLU A 4 16.00 12.31 -1.78
N ALA A 5 16.55 13.52 -1.77
CA ALA A 5 18.00 13.73 -1.80
C ALA A 5 18.67 13.50 -0.43
N CYS A 6 17.88 13.30 0.62
CA CYS A 6 18.39 12.98 1.95
C CYS A 6 19.01 11.58 1.99
N HIS A 7 19.90 11.39 2.98
CA HIS A 7 20.56 10.10 3.19
C HIS A 7 19.53 8.95 3.33
N PRO A 8 19.75 7.79 2.69
CA PRO A 8 18.79 6.67 2.68
C PRO A 8 18.32 6.23 4.06
N ALA A 9 19.20 6.25 5.06
CA ALA A 9 18.85 5.88 6.43
C ALA A 9 17.82 6.84 7.06
N VAL A 10 17.94 8.15 6.78
CA VAL A 10 16.99 9.16 7.30
C VAL A 10 15.60 8.92 6.74
N ASN A 11 15.50 8.66 5.42
CA ASN A 11 14.24 8.38 4.77
C ASN A 11 13.59 7.12 5.37
N PHE A 12 14.37 6.07 5.57
CA PHE A 12 13.87 4.81 6.11
C PHE A 12 13.39 4.96 7.56
N ILE A 13 14.19 5.60 8.43
CA ILE A 13 13.82 5.87 9.83
C ILE A 13 12.55 6.72 9.92
N PHE A 14 12.43 7.74 9.06
CA PHE A 14 11.23 8.58 9.01
C PHE A 14 9.98 7.76 8.69
N PHE A 15 9.99 7.00 7.60
CA PHE A 15 8.82 6.19 7.23
C PHE A 15 8.53 5.09 8.26
N ALA A 16 9.57 4.45 8.80
CA ALA A 16 9.41 3.46 9.85
C ALA A 16 8.76 4.05 11.11
N SER A 17 9.18 5.24 11.55
CA SER A 17 8.60 5.90 12.72
C SER A 17 7.15 6.33 12.50
N VAL A 18 6.81 6.83 11.31
CA VAL A 18 5.44 7.23 10.99
C VAL A 18 4.51 6.02 10.88
N ILE A 19 4.94 4.94 10.24
CA ILE A 19 4.17 3.69 10.13
C ILE A 19 4.01 3.08 11.53
N TYR A 20 5.06 3.04 12.34
CA TYR A 20 5.00 2.57 13.72
C TYR A 20 4.00 3.38 14.55
N GLY A 21 4.03 4.71 14.43
CA GLY A 21 3.06 5.60 15.07
C GLY A 21 1.61 5.32 14.63
N ALA A 22 1.37 5.15 13.33
CA ALA A 22 0.04 4.83 12.80
C ALA A 22 -0.52 3.48 13.30
N VAL A 23 0.36 2.51 13.60
CA VAL A 23 -0.02 1.21 14.15
C VAL A 23 -0.28 1.28 15.65
N THR A 24 0.58 1.98 16.41
CA THR A 24 0.54 2.00 17.88
C THR A 24 -0.51 2.95 18.45
N PHE A 25 -0.70 4.11 17.86
CA PHE A 25 -1.70 5.06 18.34
C PHE A 25 -3.12 4.61 18.02
N LYS A 26 -3.92 4.40 19.08
CA LYS A 26 -5.32 3.95 18.95
C LYS A 26 -6.33 5.09 18.90
N HIS A 27 -5.91 6.30 19.26
CA HIS A 27 -6.82 7.44 19.34
C HIS A 27 -7.24 7.91 17.93
N PRO A 28 -8.54 8.06 17.64
CA PRO A 28 -9.05 8.36 16.30
C PRO A 28 -8.56 9.70 15.76
N VAL A 29 -8.36 10.70 16.61
CA VAL A 29 -7.88 12.03 16.23
C VAL A 29 -6.47 11.98 15.66
N PHE A 30 -5.55 11.23 16.30
CA PHE A 30 -4.19 11.06 15.78
C PHE A 30 -4.19 10.34 14.43
N LEU A 31 -5.07 9.35 14.28
CA LEU A 31 -5.20 8.60 13.04
C LEU A 31 -5.70 9.50 11.90
N LEU A 32 -6.66 10.37 12.19
CA LEU A 32 -7.20 11.32 11.22
C LEU A 32 -6.13 12.33 10.79
N ILE A 33 -5.33 12.85 11.73
CA ILE A 33 -4.21 13.75 11.44
C ILE A 33 -3.17 13.01 10.58
N ALA A 34 -2.81 11.78 10.94
CA ALA A 34 -1.88 10.95 10.19
C ALA A 34 -2.36 10.69 8.75
N TYR A 35 -3.66 10.44 8.57
CA TYR A 35 -4.28 10.28 7.25
C TYR A 35 -4.22 11.57 6.43
N LEU A 36 -4.56 12.73 7.02
CA LEU A 36 -4.48 14.03 6.34
C LEU A 36 -3.04 14.36 5.94
N CYS A 37 -2.07 14.09 6.80
CA CYS A 37 -0.64 14.26 6.48
C CYS A 37 -0.20 13.33 5.34
N ALA A 38 -0.62 12.07 5.35
CA ALA A 38 -0.35 11.13 4.27
C ALA A 38 -0.96 11.59 2.96
N PHE A 39 -2.21 12.07 3.00
CA PHE A 39 -2.90 12.63 1.85
C PHE A 39 -2.17 13.85 1.28
N ALA A 40 -1.86 14.84 2.11
CA ALA A 40 -1.15 16.04 1.69
C ALA A 40 0.23 15.72 1.08
N TYR A 41 0.96 14.79 1.69
CA TYR A 41 2.25 14.33 1.17
C TYR A 41 2.11 13.61 -0.17
N SER A 42 1.14 12.70 -0.29
CA SER A 42 0.88 11.94 -1.51
C SER A 42 0.43 12.86 -2.67
N VAL A 43 -0.45 13.83 -2.42
CA VAL A 43 -0.90 14.81 -3.43
C VAL A 43 0.26 15.67 -3.91
N LYS A 44 1.10 16.16 -2.99
CA LYS A 44 2.29 16.97 -3.34
C LYS A 44 3.23 16.19 -4.26
N ARG A 45 3.28 14.87 -4.12
CA ARG A 45 4.23 14.02 -4.82
C ARG A 45 3.71 13.43 -6.11
N CYS A 46 2.47 12.96 -6.11
CA CYS A 46 1.85 12.15 -7.17
C CYS A 46 0.74 12.89 -7.91
N GLY A 47 0.35 14.08 -7.46
CA GLY A 47 -0.70 14.88 -8.07
C GLY A 47 -2.02 14.10 -8.24
N LYS A 48 -2.55 14.07 -9.46
CA LYS A 48 -3.85 13.44 -9.77
C LYS A 48 -3.94 11.95 -9.40
N ARG A 49 -2.83 11.19 -9.47
CA ARG A 49 -2.82 9.76 -9.11
C ARG A 49 -3.08 9.54 -7.62
N ALA A 50 -2.56 10.42 -6.77
CA ALA A 50 -2.83 10.35 -5.33
C ALA A 50 -4.30 10.59 -5.00
N ILE A 51 -4.94 11.51 -5.70
CA ILE A 51 -6.36 11.79 -5.53
C ILE A 51 -7.20 10.56 -5.92
N ILE A 52 -6.89 9.92 -7.05
CA ILE A 52 -7.57 8.70 -7.49
C ILE A 52 -7.40 7.57 -6.46
N LEU A 53 -6.18 7.37 -5.95
CA LEU A 53 -5.91 6.35 -4.95
C LEU A 53 -6.71 6.61 -3.67
N ASN A 54 -6.76 7.86 -3.18
CA ASN A 54 -7.58 8.22 -2.04
C ASN A 54 -9.07 7.99 -2.29
N LEU A 55 -9.55 8.32 -3.49
CA LEU A 55 -10.93 8.09 -3.87
C LEU A 55 -11.27 6.59 -3.87
N CYS A 56 -10.33 5.73 -4.28
CA CYS A 56 -10.48 4.28 -4.18
C CYS A 56 -10.40 3.74 -2.75
N LEU A 57 -9.69 4.42 -1.84
CA LEU A 57 -9.59 4.01 -0.44
C LEU A 57 -10.85 4.37 0.38
N LEU A 58 -11.60 5.41 0.00
CA LEU A 58 -12.84 5.79 0.68
C LEU A 58 -13.89 4.66 0.73
N PRO A 59 -14.27 4.03 -0.39
CA PRO A 59 -15.20 2.91 -0.36
C PRO A 59 -14.64 1.71 0.42
N LEU A 60 -13.33 1.53 0.44
CA LEU A 60 -12.68 0.50 1.24
C LEU A 60 -12.85 0.74 2.74
N ILE A 61 -12.70 1.99 3.20
CA ILE A 61 -12.96 2.37 4.60
C ILE A 61 -14.41 2.07 4.99
N LEU A 62 -15.37 2.42 4.13
CA LEU A 62 -16.78 2.13 4.35
C LEU A 62 -17.08 0.62 4.36
N ALA A 63 -16.46 -0.13 3.43
CA ALA A 63 -16.59 -1.59 3.39
C ALA A 63 -16.07 -2.23 4.69
N PHE A 64 -14.94 -1.76 5.23
CA PHE A 64 -14.41 -2.20 6.51
C PHE A 64 -15.36 -1.88 7.68
N ALA A 65 -15.98 -0.71 7.67
CA ALA A 65 -16.93 -0.31 8.70
C ALA A 65 -18.15 -1.24 8.72
N LEU A 66 -18.72 -1.52 7.54
CA LEU A 66 -19.88 -2.40 7.40
C LEU A 66 -19.52 -3.87 7.70
N TYR A 67 -18.39 -4.34 7.19
CA TYR A 67 -17.90 -5.70 7.45
C TYR A 67 -17.71 -5.94 8.95
N TYR A 68 -16.99 -5.03 9.61
CA TYR A 68 -16.69 -5.16 11.03
C TYR A 68 -17.95 -5.11 11.90
N SER A 69 -18.89 -4.21 11.58
CA SER A 69 -20.16 -4.09 12.28
C SER A 69 -21.05 -5.33 12.10
N SER A 70 -20.89 -6.07 11.02
CA SER A 70 -21.68 -7.29 10.77
C SER A 70 -21.22 -8.49 11.61
N TYR A 71 -19.97 -8.49 12.07
CA TYR A 71 -19.38 -9.61 12.84
C TYR A 71 -19.19 -9.31 14.30
N HIS A 72 -19.05 -8.05 14.68
CA HIS A 72 -18.79 -7.64 16.07
C HIS A 72 -19.94 -6.80 16.63
N HIS A 73 -20.60 -7.36 17.63
CA HIS A 73 -21.82 -6.80 18.26
C HIS A 73 -21.50 -6.28 19.66
N PHE A 74 -20.74 -5.19 19.76
CA PHE A 74 -20.52 -4.53 21.04
C PHE A 74 -21.10 -3.11 20.99
N GLY A 75 -21.70 -2.70 22.08
CA GLY A 75 -22.36 -1.39 22.21
C GLY A 75 -23.81 -1.50 22.66
N VAL A 76 -24.35 -0.38 23.10
CA VAL A 76 -25.69 -0.29 23.70
C VAL A 76 -26.71 0.25 22.69
N THR A 77 -26.26 1.02 21.67
CA THR A 77 -27.14 1.67 20.70
C THR A 77 -27.37 0.78 19.47
N VAL A 78 -28.45 0.02 19.50
CA VAL A 78 -28.87 -0.83 18.35
C VAL A 78 -29.57 0.03 17.30
N LEU A 79 -29.00 0.07 16.08
CA LEU A 79 -29.58 0.81 14.95
C LEU A 79 -30.52 -0.05 14.13
N LYS A 80 -30.11 -1.26 13.77
CA LYS A 80 -30.88 -2.16 12.91
C LYS A 80 -30.38 -3.60 13.08
N LYS A 81 -31.28 -4.57 12.86
CA LYS A 81 -30.90 -5.98 12.73
C LYS A 81 -30.44 -6.29 11.31
N ASN A 82 -29.34 -7.01 11.22
CA ASN A 82 -28.79 -7.44 9.93
C ASN A 82 -29.57 -8.66 9.39
N PHE A 83 -29.36 -9.02 8.14
CA PHE A 83 -29.92 -10.21 7.49
C PHE A 83 -29.64 -11.53 8.25
N ILE A 84 -28.56 -11.54 9.05
CA ILE A 84 -28.11 -12.68 9.86
C ILE A 84 -28.71 -12.62 11.29
N ASN A 85 -29.70 -11.76 11.51
CA ASN A 85 -30.34 -11.52 12.82
C ASN A 85 -29.40 -10.96 13.92
N ASN A 86 -28.31 -10.34 13.52
CA ASN A 86 -27.33 -9.70 14.39
C ASN A 86 -27.63 -8.20 14.54
N ASP A 87 -27.46 -7.68 15.76
CA ASP A 87 -27.72 -6.27 16.07
C ASP A 87 -26.53 -5.40 15.59
N ILE A 88 -26.78 -4.51 14.63
CA ILE A 88 -25.81 -3.51 14.21
C ILE A 88 -25.86 -2.35 15.19
N THR A 89 -24.74 -2.11 15.88
CA THR A 89 -24.61 -1.03 16.86
C THR A 89 -23.82 0.13 16.25
N LEU A 90 -24.12 1.35 16.69
CA LEU A 90 -23.42 2.55 16.26
C LEU A 90 -21.94 2.50 16.64
N GLU A 91 -21.65 2.00 17.83
CA GLU A 91 -20.29 1.86 18.35
C GLU A 91 -19.45 0.90 17.48
N SER A 92 -20.06 -0.19 17.01
CA SER A 92 -19.39 -1.15 16.13
C SER A 92 -19.05 -0.54 14.78
N ILE A 93 -19.95 0.28 14.21
CA ILE A 93 -19.71 1.00 12.95
C ILE A 93 -18.56 2.00 13.11
N VAL A 94 -18.58 2.81 14.17
CA VAL A 94 -17.52 3.80 14.44
C VAL A 94 -16.16 3.10 14.61
N TYR A 95 -16.13 1.99 15.33
CA TYR A 95 -14.91 1.23 15.53
C TYR A 95 -14.39 0.63 14.21
N GLY A 96 -15.27 0.07 13.39
CA GLY A 96 -14.94 -0.43 12.06
C GLY A 96 -14.42 0.67 11.14
N LEU A 97 -14.97 1.88 11.24
CA LEU A 97 -14.50 3.05 10.49
C LEU A 97 -13.09 3.45 10.93
N VAL A 98 -12.79 3.42 12.21
CA VAL A 98 -11.43 3.69 12.74
C VAL A 98 -10.43 2.65 12.25
N ILE A 99 -10.80 1.36 12.21
CA ILE A 99 -9.94 0.31 11.65
C ILE A 99 -9.71 0.53 10.16
N GLY A 100 -10.76 0.82 9.41
CA GLY A 100 -10.67 1.11 7.98
C GLY A 100 -9.78 2.32 7.70
N LEU A 101 -9.93 3.40 8.47
CA LEU A 101 -9.09 4.59 8.37
C LEU A 101 -7.61 4.28 8.67
N ARG A 102 -7.35 3.43 9.68
CA ARG A 102 -5.98 2.97 9.99
C ARG A 102 -5.38 2.23 8.82
N PHE A 103 -6.12 1.29 8.24
CA PHE A 103 -5.66 0.53 7.08
C PHE A 103 -5.36 1.46 5.90
N ALA A 104 -6.27 2.40 5.59
CA ALA A 104 -6.06 3.38 4.53
C ALA A 104 -4.82 4.25 4.77
N THR A 105 -4.61 4.70 6.01
CA THR A 105 -3.43 5.49 6.40
C THR A 105 -2.14 4.70 6.17
N LEU A 106 -2.12 3.42 6.56
CA LEU A 106 -0.97 2.54 6.32
C LEU A 106 -0.69 2.34 4.83
N CYS A 107 -1.72 2.10 4.02
CA CYS A 107 -1.59 1.97 2.57
C CYS A 107 -0.98 3.23 1.94
N MET A 108 -1.44 4.42 2.36
CA MET A 108 -0.91 5.69 1.86
C MET A 108 0.56 5.91 2.23
N TRP A 109 0.94 5.61 3.47
CA TRP A 109 2.34 5.75 3.90
C TRP A 109 3.24 4.71 3.27
N LEU A 110 2.77 3.48 3.08
CA LEU A 110 3.52 2.44 2.36
C LEU A 110 3.73 2.83 0.89
N GLU A 111 2.71 3.34 0.21
CA GLU A 111 2.85 3.82 -1.17
C GLU A 111 3.89 4.95 -1.24
N ALA A 112 3.81 5.91 -0.33
CA ALA A 112 4.77 7.01 -0.25
C ALA A 112 6.19 6.50 0.01
N MET A 113 6.35 5.53 0.89
CA MET A 113 7.63 4.89 1.19
C MET A 113 8.22 4.21 -0.04
N PHE A 114 7.46 3.39 -0.76
CA PHE A 114 7.93 2.68 -1.96
C PHE A 114 8.36 3.62 -3.08
N ARG A 115 7.82 4.83 -3.12
CA ARG A 115 8.23 5.84 -4.12
C ARG A 115 9.50 6.60 -3.74
N VAL A 116 9.74 6.81 -2.45
CA VAL A 116 10.92 7.56 -1.94
C VAL A 116 12.12 6.64 -1.77
N VAL A 117 11.86 5.42 -1.31
CA VAL A 117 12.88 4.41 -1.06
C VAL A 117 13.07 3.61 -2.37
N SER A 118 13.95 4.12 -3.25
CA SER A 118 14.34 3.39 -4.47
C SER A 118 15.12 2.12 -4.12
N SER A 119 15.11 1.18 -5.08
CA SER A 119 15.85 -0.08 -4.95
C SER A 119 17.33 0.13 -4.58
N ASP A 120 17.97 1.15 -5.15
CA ASP A 120 19.39 1.46 -4.88
C ASP A 120 19.62 1.89 -3.43
N LYS A 121 18.66 2.62 -2.83
CA LYS A 121 18.73 3.02 -1.42
C LYS A 121 18.58 1.83 -0.47
N VAL A 122 17.75 0.87 -0.85
CA VAL A 122 17.60 -0.38 -0.09
C VAL A 122 18.90 -1.18 -0.12
N VAL A 123 19.47 -1.37 -1.30
CA VAL A 123 20.77 -2.05 -1.46
C VAL A 123 21.88 -1.38 -0.66
N TYR A 124 21.94 -0.05 -0.71
CA TYR A 124 22.92 0.72 0.06
C TYR A 124 22.77 0.52 1.59
N LEU A 125 21.53 0.51 2.09
CA LEU A 125 21.26 0.33 3.50
C LEU A 125 21.67 -1.06 3.99
N PHE A 126 21.32 -2.10 3.22
CA PHE A 126 21.68 -3.49 3.54
C PHE A 126 23.17 -3.75 3.33
N GLY A 127 23.83 -3.06 2.41
CA GLY A 127 25.27 -3.19 2.20
C GLY A 127 26.12 -2.83 3.41
N LYS A 128 25.61 -1.92 4.25
CA LYS A 128 26.27 -1.51 5.48
C LYS A 128 26.12 -2.57 6.60
N ILE A 129 25.07 -3.40 6.56
CA ILE A 129 24.79 -4.43 7.56
C ILE A 129 25.44 -5.76 7.16
N SER A 130 25.28 -6.16 5.91
CA SER A 130 25.83 -7.41 5.37
C SER A 130 26.14 -7.26 3.88
N PRO A 131 27.43 -7.34 3.48
CA PRO A 131 27.82 -7.21 2.09
C PRO A 131 27.27 -8.36 1.22
N LEU A 132 27.14 -9.56 1.80
CA LEU A 132 26.56 -10.71 1.09
C LEU A 132 25.08 -10.48 0.73
N LEU A 133 24.30 -9.95 1.66
CA LEU A 133 22.89 -9.64 1.44
C LEU A 133 22.70 -8.53 0.38
N SER A 134 23.56 -7.52 0.42
CA SER A 134 23.55 -6.44 -0.57
C SER A 134 23.84 -6.95 -1.97
N LEU A 135 24.82 -7.85 -2.11
CA LEU A 135 25.16 -8.46 -3.40
C LEU A 135 24.00 -9.31 -3.92
N PHE A 136 23.42 -10.14 -3.08
CA PHE A 136 22.26 -10.95 -3.43
C PHE A 136 21.06 -10.07 -3.89
N LEU A 137 20.77 -9.02 -3.13
CA LEU A 137 19.68 -8.10 -3.43
C LEU A 137 19.93 -7.35 -4.74
N THR A 138 21.17 -6.95 -5.01
CA THR A 138 21.57 -6.30 -6.26
C THR A 138 21.33 -7.21 -7.46
N ILE A 139 21.70 -8.47 -7.35
CA ILE A 139 21.47 -9.47 -8.40
C ILE A 139 19.97 -9.67 -8.64
N LEU A 140 19.19 -9.86 -7.57
CA LEU A 140 17.73 -10.03 -7.67
C LEU A 140 17.05 -8.83 -8.34
N LEU A 141 17.34 -7.62 -7.87
CA LEU A 141 16.73 -6.40 -8.39
C LEU A 141 17.09 -6.12 -9.86
N ARG A 142 18.28 -6.57 -10.29
CA ARG A 142 18.70 -6.50 -11.70
C ARG A 142 18.08 -7.60 -12.55
N LEU A 143 17.83 -8.75 -11.96
CA LEU A 143 17.28 -9.91 -12.68
C LEU A 143 15.80 -9.71 -13.06
N ILE A 144 15.00 -9.11 -12.18
CA ILE A 144 13.56 -8.87 -12.39
C ILE A 144 13.28 -8.10 -13.70
N PRO A 145 13.86 -6.91 -13.96
CA PRO A 145 13.62 -6.19 -15.20
C PRO A 145 14.19 -6.93 -16.42
N ARG A 146 15.29 -7.67 -16.26
CA ARG A 146 15.88 -8.44 -17.34
C ARG A 146 14.98 -9.59 -17.79
N ILE A 147 14.41 -10.34 -16.85
CA ILE A 147 13.45 -11.42 -17.19
C ILE A 147 12.23 -10.84 -17.91
N SER A 148 11.70 -9.71 -17.46
CA SER A 148 10.55 -9.06 -18.11
C SER A 148 10.88 -8.63 -19.54
N GLN A 149 12.07 -8.09 -19.79
CA GLN A 149 12.52 -7.70 -21.12
C GLN A 149 12.71 -8.91 -22.05
N GLU A 150 13.34 -9.98 -21.56
CA GLU A 150 13.53 -11.20 -22.34
C GLU A 150 12.20 -11.90 -22.64
N ALA A 151 11.26 -11.95 -21.69
CA ALA A 151 9.94 -12.47 -21.95
C ALA A 151 9.20 -11.67 -23.04
N THR A 152 9.33 -10.35 -23.03
CA THR A 152 8.76 -9.49 -24.08
C THR A 152 9.42 -9.74 -25.44
N ARG A 153 10.74 -9.92 -25.47
CA ARG A 153 11.49 -10.25 -26.71
C ARG A 153 11.04 -11.59 -27.28
N ILE A 154 10.92 -12.62 -26.44
CA ILE A 154 10.44 -13.95 -26.85
C ILE A 154 9.03 -13.86 -27.43
N ASN A 155 8.12 -13.14 -26.76
CA ASN A 155 6.76 -12.94 -27.25
C ASN A 155 6.72 -12.22 -28.61
N LEU A 156 7.57 -11.22 -28.80
CA LEU A 156 7.67 -10.51 -30.08
C LEU A 156 8.26 -11.39 -31.17
N ALA A 157 9.29 -12.19 -30.87
CA ALA A 157 9.87 -13.13 -31.79
C ALA A 157 8.87 -14.22 -32.22
N GLN A 158 8.10 -14.76 -31.26
CA GLN A 158 7.05 -15.75 -31.58
C GLN A 158 5.94 -15.17 -32.44
N LYS A 159 5.53 -13.92 -32.21
CA LYS A 159 4.56 -13.22 -33.06
C LYS A 159 5.11 -12.96 -34.46
N GLY A 160 6.39 -12.63 -34.58
CA GLY A 160 7.06 -12.41 -35.90
C GLY A 160 7.15 -13.66 -36.73
N ILE A 161 7.25 -14.84 -36.15
CA ILE A 161 7.32 -16.14 -36.86
C ILE A 161 5.93 -16.69 -37.19
N CYS A 162 4.83 -15.98 -36.84
CA CYS A 162 3.43 -16.41 -37.05
C CYS A 162 3.05 -17.77 -36.43
N LEU A 163 3.87 -18.36 -35.60
CA LEU A 163 3.64 -19.68 -35.02
C LEU A 163 2.51 -19.67 -33.96
N LEU A 164 2.08 -18.49 -33.48
CA LEU A 164 1.07 -18.40 -32.43
C LEU A 164 -0.36 -18.31 -32.93
N TYR A 165 -0.59 -18.10 -34.25
CA TYR A 165 -1.93 -17.81 -34.78
C TYR A 165 -2.35 -18.57 -36.00
N THR A 166 -1.51 -19.43 -36.49
CA THR A 166 -1.84 -20.28 -37.63
C THR A 166 -1.62 -21.74 -37.30
N SER A 167 -2.50 -22.29 -36.47
CA SER A 167 -2.97 -23.64 -36.73
C SER A 167 -4.23 -23.48 -37.54
N PRO A 168 -4.20 -23.60 -38.88
CA PRO A 168 -5.40 -23.88 -39.62
C PRO A 168 -5.83 -25.27 -39.15
N SER A 169 -6.91 -25.33 -38.41
CA SER A 169 -7.62 -26.58 -38.21
C SER A 169 -8.01 -27.06 -39.60
N PRO A 170 -7.73 -28.34 -39.97
CA PRO A 170 -8.25 -28.93 -41.16
C PRO A 170 -9.75 -29.01 -41.15
#